data_56458db93ec7a2c6cc6be1d6aeec5177
#
_entry.id   56458db93ec7a2c6cc6be1d6aeec5177
#
_cell.length_a   1.000
_cell.length_b   1.000
_cell.length_c   1.000
_cell.angle_alpha   90.00
_cell.angle_beta   90.00
_cell.angle_gamma   90.00
#
_symmetry.space_group_name_H-M   'P 1'
#
loop_
_entity.id
_entity.type
_entity.pdbx_description
1 polymer ?
#
loop_
_entity_poly.entity_id
_entity_poly.type
_entity_poly.pdbx_seq_one_letter_code
_entity_poly.pdbx_strand_id
1 'polypeptide(L)'
;MFFAIGFTACDENATIDVPGPDVDFTFNYNDVNNAAPAQRSFSVWQNIVSETVPGEDVVGFLEKDSTNKKYADAIVAATLKNGKLTVTGGTGNFNFAGVDSVKIVYQIAGGSVVNELVVGAPDATNLTVVNFNDIKITKDQALEMMQSEKVVTMQVKINPTALPNCFAAGAVYSFTANSLLSVKASSVTSGLFGTEGF
;
A
#
# COMPACT_ATOMS: atom_id res chain seq x y z
N MET A 1 14.56 31.01 -14.65
CA MET A 1 13.40 31.34 -15.52
C MET A 1 12.16 30.92 -14.74
N PHE A 2 11.52 31.90 -14.06
CA PHE A 2 10.33 31.60 -13.24
C PHE A 2 9.13 31.43 -14.15
N PHE A 3 8.54 30.23 -14.20
CA PHE A 3 7.20 30.05 -14.71
C PHE A 3 6.22 30.58 -13.65
N ALA A 4 5.75 31.80 -13.85
CA ALA A 4 4.57 32.28 -13.15
C ALA A 4 3.37 31.49 -13.72
N ILE A 5 2.97 30.40 -13.06
CA ILE A 5 1.69 29.78 -13.30
C ILE A 5 0.66 30.77 -12.74
N GLY A 6 0.02 31.51 -13.66
CA GLY A 6 -1.10 32.37 -13.31
C GLY A 6 -2.27 31.51 -12.84
N PHE A 7 -2.43 31.37 -11.55
CA PHE A 7 -3.65 30.82 -10.97
C PHE A 7 -4.76 31.86 -11.16
N THR A 8 -5.58 31.67 -12.17
CA THR A 8 -6.89 32.34 -12.22
C THR A 8 -7.70 31.82 -11.04
N ALA A 9 -8.13 32.77 -10.22
CA ALA A 9 -8.83 32.55 -8.96
C ALA A 9 -10.04 31.60 -9.07
N CYS A 10 -10.28 30.89 -7.95
CA CYS A 10 -11.57 30.40 -7.49
C CYS A 10 -12.05 29.03 -8.01
N ASP A 11 -11.22 28.00 -7.86
CA ASP A 11 -11.80 26.70 -7.49
C ASP A 11 -11.28 26.36 -6.08
N GLU A 12 -12.15 26.51 -5.07
CA GLU A 12 -11.85 26.13 -3.67
C GLU A 12 -11.54 24.64 -3.54
N ASN A 13 -11.87 23.85 -4.57
CA ASN A 13 -11.64 22.41 -4.65
C ASN A 13 -10.39 22.04 -5.47
N ALA A 14 -9.66 23.00 -6.00
CA ALA A 14 -8.44 22.71 -6.73
C ALA A 14 -7.42 21.99 -5.81
N THR A 15 -6.82 20.90 -6.32
CA THR A 15 -5.80 20.13 -5.62
C THR A 15 -4.49 20.12 -6.38
N ILE A 16 -3.40 19.98 -5.64
CA ILE A 16 -2.04 19.84 -6.16
C ILE A 16 -1.47 18.57 -5.55
N ASP A 17 -0.76 17.78 -6.34
CA ASP A 17 -0.05 16.62 -5.83
C ASP A 17 1.34 17.01 -5.33
N VAL A 18 1.66 16.64 -4.10
CA VAL A 18 2.97 16.82 -3.46
C VAL A 18 3.53 15.47 -3.03
N PRO A 19 4.86 15.29 -3.00
CA PRO A 19 5.45 14.08 -2.43
C PRO A 19 4.99 13.87 -0.99
N GLY A 20 4.61 12.63 -0.67
CA GLY A 20 4.32 12.18 0.68
C GLY A 20 5.42 11.23 1.18
N PRO A 21 5.30 10.70 2.41
CA PRO A 21 6.24 9.72 2.92
C PRO A 21 6.18 8.42 2.12
N ASP A 22 7.31 7.77 1.96
CA ASP A 22 7.36 6.43 1.37
C ASP A 22 6.66 5.42 2.29
N VAL A 23 6.02 4.45 1.66
CA VAL A 23 5.35 3.34 2.36
C VAL A 23 6.26 2.12 2.28
N ASP A 24 6.54 1.52 3.42
CA ASP A 24 7.41 0.36 3.58
C ASP A 24 6.84 -0.56 4.65
N PHE A 25 6.66 -1.83 4.33
CA PHE A 25 6.31 -2.86 5.31
C PHE A 25 6.77 -4.25 4.86
N THR A 26 6.98 -5.13 5.84
CA THR A 26 7.52 -6.47 5.63
C THR A 26 6.60 -7.53 6.24
N PHE A 27 6.35 -8.60 5.49
CA PHE A 27 5.65 -9.78 5.97
C PHE A 27 6.61 -10.98 6.03
N ASN A 28 6.45 -11.82 7.06
CA ASN A 28 7.08 -13.12 7.10
C ASN A 28 6.09 -14.20 6.66
N TYR A 29 6.55 -15.17 5.89
CA TYR A 29 5.69 -16.29 5.49
C TYR A 29 5.14 -17.03 6.71
N ASN A 30 3.82 -17.14 6.78
CA ASN A 30 3.11 -17.83 7.83
C ASN A 30 1.90 -18.59 7.24
N ASP A 31 2.08 -19.69 6.56
CA ASP A 31 1.03 -20.40 5.83
C ASP A 31 -0.34 -20.47 6.57
N VAL A 32 -1.15 -19.46 6.36
CA VAL A 32 -2.46 -19.30 7.03
C VAL A 32 -3.48 -20.36 6.60
N ASN A 33 -3.21 -21.07 5.50
CA ASN A 33 -4.11 -22.10 5.00
C ASN A 33 -3.72 -23.50 5.47
N ASN A 34 -2.53 -23.70 6.03
CA ASN A 34 -1.99 -25.00 6.45
C ASN A 34 -2.13 -26.11 5.38
N ALA A 35 -2.32 -25.75 4.12
CA ALA A 35 -2.49 -26.67 3.02
C ALA A 35 -1.18 -26.89 2.27
N ALA A 36 -0.84 -28.14 2.01
CA ALA A 36 0.31 -28.44 1.16
C ALA A 36 0.15 -27.76 -0.21
N PRO A 37 1.22 -27.20 -0.81
CA PRO A 37 1.15 -26.50 -2.10
C PRO A 37 0.42 -27.29 -3.19
N ALA A 38 0.59 -28.61 -3.23
CA ALA A 38 -0.07 -29.50 -4.18
C ALA A 38 -1.61 -29.64 -3.98
N GLN A 39 -2.13 -29.21 -2.85
CA GLN A 39 -3.57 -29.28 -2.52
C GLN A 39 -4.26 -27.93 -2.72
N ARG A 40 -3.52 -26.87 -3.12
CA ARG A 40 -4.06 -25.54 -3.33
C ARG A 40 -4.88 -25.51 -4.61
N SER A 41 -6.06 -24.89 -4.53
CA SER A 41 -6.92 -24.70 -5.70
C SER A 41 -6.35 -23.63 -6.61
N PHE A 42 -6.06 -23.97 -7.86
CA PHE A 42 -5.62 -23.05 -8.87
C PHE A 42 -6.78 -22.16 -9.36
N SER A 43 -6.45 -20.99 -9.88
CA SER A 43 -7.39 -19.97 -10.40
C SER A 43 -8.29 -19.24 -9.39
N VAL A 44 -8.21 -19.53 -8.10
CA VAL A 44 -8.84 -18.74 -7.04
C VAL A 44 -7.81 -18.00 -6.22
N TRP A 45 -8.22 -16.91 -5.57
CA TRP A 45 -7.36 -16.20 -4.65
C TRP A 45 -7.11 -17.03 -3.39
N GLN A 46 -5.85 -17.18 -3.02
CA GLN A 46 -5.42 -17.93 -1.85
C GLN A 46 -4.67 -17.02 -0.89
N ASN A 47 -5.02 -17.09 0.39
CA ASN A 47 -4.31 -16.39 1.44
C ASN A 47 -2.94 -17.05 1.65
N ILE A 48 -1.87 -16.28 1.64
CA ILE A 48 -0.51 -16.78 1.81
C ILE A 48 0.07 -16.34 3.14
N VAL A 49 -0.10 -15.07 3.46
CA VAL A 49 0.35 -14.50 4.72
C VAL A 49 -0.72 -13.55 5.24
N SER A 50 -0.92 -13.54 6.54
CA SER A 50 -1.77 -12.57 7.22
C SER A 50 -1.06 -12.06 8.46
N GLU A 51 -1.10 -10.75 8.65
CA GLU A 51 -0.55 -10.10 9.84
C GLU A 51 -1.57 -9.14 10.43
N THR A 52 -1.61 -9.11 11.76
CA THR A 52 -2.39 -8.11 12.49
C THR A 52 -1.55 -6.87 12.68
N VAL A 53 -2.05 -5.75 12.16
CA VAL A 53 -1.41 -4.44 12.30
C VAL A 53 -2.25 -3.63 13.29
N PRO A 54 -1.69 -3.19 14.42
CA PRO A 54 -2.41 -2.38 15.39
C PRO A 54 -2.85 -1.04 14.78
N GLY A 55 -3.92 -0.49 15.32
CA GLY A 55 -4.30 0.89 15.04
C GLY A 55 -3.41 1.88 15.79
N GLU A 56 -3.29 3.07 15.26
CA GLU A 56 -2.56 4.19 15.87
C GLU A 56 -3.52 5.30 16.26
N ASP A 57 -3.22 6.02 17.35
CA ASP A 57 -4.00 7.21 17.74
C ASP A 57 -3.64 8.41 16.87
N VAL A 58 -4.00 8.31 15.58
CA VAL A 58 -3.74 9.36 14.59
C VAL A 58 -4.55 10.62 14.90
N VAL A 59 -5.78 10.47 15.40
CA VAL A 59 -6.63 11.61 15.76
C VAL A 59 -6.00 12.39 16.90
N GLY A 60 -5.62 11.71 17.98
CA GLY A 60 -4.94 12.35 19.11
C GLY A 60 -3.62 13.03 18.69
N PHE A 61 -2.87 12.43 17.78
CA PHE A 61 -1.66 13.06 17.21
C PHE A 61 -1.98 14.31 16.39
N LEU A 62 -3.00 14.25 15.53
CA LEU A 62 -3.38 15.37 14.66
C LEU A 62 -4.01 16.53 15.46
N GLU A 63 -4.76 16.22 16.52
CA GLU A 63 -5.40 17.25 17.36
C GLU A 63 -4.47 17.89 18.37
N LYS A 64 -3.35 17.26 18.69
CA LYS A 64 -2.38 17.71 19.68
C LYS A 64 -1.69 19.03 19.29
N ASP A 65 -1.56 19.29 17.99
CA ASP A 65 -0.89 20.47 17.44
C ASP A 65 -1.76 21.10 16.33
N SER A 66 -1.96 22.43 16.45
CA SER A 66 -2.70 23.19 15.44
C SER A 66 -2.08 23.12 14.04
N THR A 67 -0.76 22.92 13.96
CA THR A 67 -0.03 22.75 12.70
C THR A 67 -0.37 21.40 12.08
N ASN A 68 -0.31 20.30 12.84
CA ASN A 68 -0.68 18.97 12.39
C ASN A 68 -2.11 18.95 11.86
N LYS A 69 -3.04 19.60 12.59
CA LYS A 69 -4.43 19.71 12.16
C LYS A 69 -4.56 20.42 10.80
N LYS A 70 -3.85 21.52 10.59
CA LYS A 70 -3.86 22.23 9.31
C LYS A 70 -3.37 21.35 8.16
N TYR A 71 -2.32 20.57 8.37
CA TYR A 71 -1.83 19.60 7.37
C TYR A 71 -2.90 18.55 7.06
N ALA A 72 -3.50 17.95 8.09
CA ALA A 72 -4.55 16.95 7.92
C ALA A 72 -5.77 17.51 7.17
N ASP A 73 -6.18 18.75 7.48
CA ASP A 73 -7.31 19.42 6.82
C ASP A 73 -7.02 19.79 5.37
N ALA A 74 -5.75 19.94 5.02
CA ALA A 74 -5.31 20.23 3.65
C ALA A 74 -5.29 18.98 2.76
N ILE A 75 -4.99 17.80 3.32
CA ILE A 75 -4.90 16.54 2.57
C ILE A 75 -6.31 16.08 2.17
N VAL A 76 -6.50 15.75 0.91
CA VAL A 76 -7.77 15.27 0.33
C VAL A 76 -7.68 13.78 0.00
N ALA A 77 -6.55 13.34 -0.53
CA ALA A 77 -6.31 11.94 -0.91
C ALA A 77 -4.81 11.65 -0.92
N ALA A 78 -4.47 10.37 -0.98
CA ALA A 78 -3.12 9.88 -1.27
C ALA A 78 -3.16 8.97 -2.49
N THR A 79 -2.07 8.95 -3.27
CA THR A 79 -1.88 7.98 -4.34
C THR A 79 -0.59 7.22 -4.07
N LEU A 80 -0.67 5.91 -3.93
CA LEU A 80 0.51 5.04 -3.87
C LEU A 80 0.96 4.73 -5.29
N LYS A 81 2.21 5.00 -5.58
CA LYS A 81 2.83 4.80 -6.89
C LYS A 81 4.04 3.89 -6.80
N ASN A 82 4.35 3.25 -7.93
CA ASN A 82 5.52 2.38 -8.04
C ASN A 82 5.54 1.27 -6.98
N GLY A 83 4.37 0.79 -6.58
CA GLY A 83 4.24 -0.28 -5.60
C GLY A 83 5.00 -1.52 -6.06
N LYS A 84 5.85 -2.05 -5.19
CA LYS A 84 6.64 -3.27 -5.42
C LYS A 84 6.58 -4.17 -4.20
N LEU A 85 6.41 -5.47 -4.45
CA LEU A 85 6.60 -6.50 -3.45
C LEU A 85 7.81 -7.33 -3.87
N THR A 86 8.81 -7.41 -3.02
CA THR A 86 10.02 -8.21 -3.25
C THR A 86 10.01 -9.41 -2.32
N VAL A 87 10.23 -10.63 -2.86
CA VAL A 87 10.44 -11.79 -2.03
C VAL A 87 11.93 -12.05 -1.86
N THR A 88 12.32 -12.24 -0.60
CA THR A 88 13.69 -12.61 -0.19
C THR A 88 13.63 -13.74 0.83
N GLY A 89 14.75 -14.25 1.29
CA GLY A 89 14.79 -15.13 2.45
C GLY A 89 15.90 -16.15 2.42
N GLY A 90 16.08 -16.81 3.53
CA GLY A 90 16.93 -17.92 3.93
C GLY A 90 17.87 -18.54 2.89
N THR A 91 17.88 -19.87 2.81
CA THR A 91 18.75 -20.64 1.90
C THR A 91 18.08 -20.99 0.57
N GLY A 92 16.84 -20.53 0.31
CA GLY A 92 16.07 -20.83 -0.90
C GLY A 92 16.14 -19.72 -1.95
N ASN A 93 16.00 -20.10 -3.23
CA ASN A 93 15.80 -19.15 -4.32
C ASN A 93 14.29 -18.80 -4.41
N PHE A 94 13.79 -18.01 -3.47
CA PHE A 94 12.39 -17.60 -3.47
C PHE A 94 12.11 -16.67 -4.64
N ASN A 95 11.06 -16.99 -5.39
CA ASN A 95 10.55 -16.14 -6.48
C ASN A 95 9.08 -16.42 -6.75
N PHE A 96 8.44 -15.56 -7.52
CA PHE A 96 7.03 -15.63 -7.92
C PHE A 96 6.80 -16.43 -9.21
N ALA A 97 7.73 -17.30 -9.64
CA ALA A 97 7.48 -18.17 -10.77
C ALA A 97 6.22 -19.03 -10.52
N GLY A 98 5.31 -19.05 -11.49
CA GLY A 98 4.03 -19.74 -11.34
C GLY A 98 2.94 -18.98 -10.59
N VAL A 99 3.19 -17.74 -10.20
CA VAL A 99 2.18 -16.82 -9.69
C VAL A 99 1.67 -15.96 -10.84
N ASP A 100 0.34 -15.94 -11.07
CA ASP A 100 -0.27 -15.09 -12.10
C ASP A 100 -0.50 -13.67 -11.57
N SER A 101 -0.95 -13.55 -10.34
CA SER A 101 -1.28 -12.26 -9.73
C SER A 101 -1.13 -12.32 -8.21
N VAL A 102 -0.79 -11.19 -7.64
CA VAL A 102 -0.73 -10.95 -6.19
C VAL A 102 -1.66 -9.79 -5.86
N LYS A 103 -2.40 -9.88 -4.77
CA LYS A 103 -3.09 -8.72 -4.20
C LYS A 103 -2.88 -8.64 -2.70
N ILE A 104 -2.90 -7.42 -2.20
CA ILE A 104 -2.91 -7.13 -0.78
C ILE A 104 -4.32 -6.65 -0.44
N VAL A 105 -4.90 -7.26 0.57
CA VAL A 105 -6.21 -6.89 1.12
C VAL A 105 -6.07 -6.59 2.59
N TYR A 106 -7.01 -5.81 3.13
CA TYR A 106 -7.10 -5.60 4.57
C TYR A 106 -8.54 -5.74 5.05
N GLN A 107 -8.68 -6.11 6.30
CA GLN A 107 -9.95 -6.21 7.01
C GLN A 107 -9.81 -5.54 8.37
N ILE A 108 -10.66 -4.59 8.66
CA ILE A 108 -10.71 -3.94 9.98
C ILE A 108 -11.16 -4.97 11.02
N ALA A 109 -10.51 -4.98 12.18
CA ALA A 109 -10.84 -5.90 13.27
C ALA A 109 -12.31 -5.76 13.69
N GLY A 110 -12.98 -6.89 13.79
CA GLY A 110 -14.44 -6.94 14.07
C GLY A 110 -15.36 -6.62 12.88
N GLY A 111 -14.79 -6.16 11.75
CA GLY A 111 -15.54 -5.95 10.52
C GLY A 111 -15.68 -7.23 9.69
N SER A 112 -16.66 -7.26 8.79
CA SER A 112 -16.87 -8.38 7.86
C SER A 112 -16.39 -8.08 6.43
N VAL A 113 -16.05 -6.82 6.14
CA VAL A 113 -15.66 -6.37 4.79
C VAL A 113 -14.16 -6.54 4.60
N VAL A 114 -13.79 -7.25 3.53
CA VAL A 114 -12.40 -7.35 3.07
C VAL A 114 -12.22 -6.32 1.96
N ASN A 115 -11.31 -5.38 2.18
CA ASN A 115 -11.02 -4.30 1.25
C ASN A 115 -9.77 -4.65 0.45
N GLU A 116 -9.82 -4.46 -0.88
CA GLU A 116 -8.65 -4.59 -1.75
C GLU A 116 -7.82 -3.31 -1.67
N LEU A 117 -6.54 -3.46 -1.35
CA LEU A 117 -5.61 -2.34 -1.32
C LEU A 117 -4.90 -2.19 -2.67
N VAL A 118 -4.22 -3.22 -3.15
CA VAL A 118 -3.50 -3.20 -4.43
C VAL A 118 -3.54 -4.57 -5.10
N VAL A 119 -3.49 -4.56 -6.44
CA VAL A 119 -3.32 -5.76 -7.27
C VAL A 119 -2.12 -5.55 -8.19
N GLY A 120 -1.31 -6.59 -8.35
CA GLY A 120 -0.13 -6.58 -9.20
C GLY A 120 0.17 -7.93 -9.83
N ALA A 121 1.18 -7.96 -10.67
CA ALA A 121 1.67 -9.16 -11.33
C ALA A 121 3.21 -9.28 -11.18
N PRO A 122 3.76 -10.51 -11.16
CA PRO A 122 5.19 -10.73 -11.18
C PRO A 122 5.85 -10.03 -12.37
N ASP A 123 7.02 -9.48 -12.14
CA ASP A 123 7.85 -8.88 -13.18
C ASP A 123 8.42 -10.00 -14.06
N ALA A 124 8.17 -9.95 -15.36
CA ALA A 124 8.63 -10.97 -16.30
C ALA A 124 10.16 -11.05 -16.42
N THR A 125 10.86 -9.99 -16.08
CA THR A 125 12.33 -9.90 -16.14
C THR A 125 13.00 -10.16 -14.79
N ASN A 126 12.26 -10.02 -13.70
CA ASN A 126 12.73 -10.24 -12.34
C ASN A 126 11.65 -10.91 -11.48
N LEU A 127 11.62 -12.22 -11.49
CA LEU A 127 10.60 -13.01 -10.80
C LEU A 127 10.64 -12.90 -9.26
N THR A 128 11.60 -12.19 -8.67
CA THR A 128 11.57 -11.88 -7.23
C THR A 128 10.74 -10.64 -6.90
N VAL A 129 10.19 -9.97 -7.92
CA VAL A 129 9.44 -8.71 -7.80
C VAL A 129 8.04 -8.88 -8.36
N VAL A 130 7.06 -8.32 -7.65
CA VAL A 130 5.70 -8.04 -8.15
C VAL A 130 5.55 -6.53 -8.27
N ASN A 131 5.13 -6.05 -9.43
CA ASN A 131 4.80 -4.64 -9.64
C ASN A 131 3.29 -4.45 -9.48
N PHE A 132 2.91 -3.40 -8.77
CA PHE A 132 1.51 -3.05 -8.50
C PHE A 132 1.09 -1.82 -9.30
N ASN A 133 -0.20 -1.78 -9.63
CA ASN A 133 -0.81 -0.59 -10.19
C ASN A 133 -0.89 0.54 -9.15
N ASP A 134 -0.91 1.78 -9.63
CA ASP A 134 -1.17 2.93 -8.77
C ASP A 134 -2.54 2.80 -8.11
N ILE A 135 -2.62 3.19 -6.83
CA ILE A 135 -3.88 3.19 -6.09
C ILE A 135 -4.11 4.57 -5.47
N LYS A 136 -5.32 5.07 -5.64
CA LYS A 136 -5.79 6.29 -4.99
C LYS A 136 -6.62 5.95 -3.76
N ILE A 137 -6.23 6.47 -2.61
CA ILE A 137 -6.86 6.28 -1.31
C ILE A 137 -7.44 7.63 -0.87
N THR A 138 -8.73 7.66 -0.54
CA THR A 138 -9.33 8.88 0.02
C THR A 138 -8.79 9.16 1.42
N LYS A 139 -8.92 10.41 1.89
CA LYS A 139 -8.54 10.79 3.26
C LYS A 139 -9.21 9.90 4.29
N ASP A 140 -10.52 9.66 4.17
CA ASP A 140 -11.28 8.88 5.14
C ASP A 140 -10.82 7.41 5.17
N GLN A 141 -10.56 6.82 4.01
CA GLN A 141 -9.99 5.47 3.92
C GLN A 141 -8.60 5.39 4.56
N ALA A 142 -7.74 6.41 4.33
CA ALA A 142 -6.41 6.44 4.94
C ALA A 142 -6.50 6.55 6.47
N LEU A 143 -7.35 7.42 6.98
CA LEU A 143 -7.58 7.58 8.41
C LEU A 143 -8.13 6.30 9.05
N GLU A 144 -9.15 5.68 8.45
CA GLU A 144 -9.71 4.41 8.91
C GLU A 144 -8.62 3.31 8.98
N MET A 145 -7.82 3.21 7.92
CA MET A 145 -6.72 2.24 7.86
C MET A 145 -5.66 2.48 8.94
N MET A 146 -5.36 3.74 9.26
CA MET A 146 -4.34 4.07 10.26
C MET A 146 -4.85 3.88 11.69
N GLN A 147 -6.08 4.30 11.98
CA GLN A 147 -6.65 4.30 13.34
C GLN A 147 -7.09 2.92 13.82
N SER A 148 -7.49 2.04 12.92
CA SER A 148 -8.11 0.77 13.27
C SER A 148 -7.10 -0.36 13.28
N GLU A 149 -7.20 -1.25 14.27
CA GLU A 149 -6.55 -2.54 14.18
C GLU A 149 -7.10 -3.27 12.95
N LYS A 150 -6.22 -3.87 12.16
CA LYS A 150 -6.57 -4.52 10.92
C LYS A 150 -5.74 -5.77 10.67
N VAL A 151 -6.33 -6.72 9.96
CA VAL A 151 -5.61 -7.86 9.41
C VAL A 151 -5.28 -7.56 7.97
N VAL A 152 -3.99 -7.50 7.65
CA VAL A 152 -3.48 -7.34 6.29
C VAL A 152 -3.12 -8.72 5.76
N THR A 153 -3.62 -9.06 4.58
CA THR A 153 -3.44 -10.39 3.99
C THR A 153 -2.91 -10.26 2.56
N MET A 154 -1.87 -11.00 2.27
CA MET A 154 -1.39 -11.22 0.91
C MET A 154 -2.12 -12.43 0.32
N GLN A 155 -2.74 -12.24 -0.83
CA GLN A 155 -3.43 -13.27 -1.60
C GLN A 155 -2.75 -13.43 -2.97
N VAL A 156 -2.76 -14.65 -3.49
CA VAL A 156 -2.19 -14.95 -4.79
C VAL A 156 -3.13 -15.78 -5.65
N LYS A 157 -3.02 -15.63 -6.97
CA LYS A 157 -3.49 -16.59 -7.97
C LYS A 157 -2.30 -17.35 -8.52
N ILE A 158 -2.38 -18.67 -8.54
CA ILE A 158 -1.30 -19.55 -8.96
C ILE A 158 -1.62 -20.12 -10.33
N ASN A 159 -0.63 -20.14 -11.20
CA ASN A 159 -0.71 -20.85 -12.47
C ASN A 159 -0.75 -22.37 -12.22
N PRO A 160 -1.74 -23.09 -12.75
CA PRO A 160 -1.87 -24.54 -12.51
C PRO A 160 -0.69 -25.38 -13.05
N THR A 161 0.13 -24.84 -13.94
CA THR A 161 1.24 -25.57 -14.56
C THR A 161 2.58 -25.43 -13.83
N ALA A 162 2.65 -24.55 -12.82
CA ALA A 162 3.88 -24.29 -12.06
C ALA A 162 3.58 -24.19 -10.56
N LEU A 163 4.42 -24.83 -9.75
CA LEU A 163 4.37 -24.68 -8.30
C LEU A 163 5.33 -23.54 -7.89
N PRO A 164 4.81 -22.44 -7.36
CA PRO A 164 5.66 -21.36 -6.92
C PRO A 164 6.48 -21.76 -5.69
N ASN A 165 7.75 -21.38 -5.67
CA ASN A 165 8.63 -21.64 -4.53
C ASN A 165 8.70 -20.47 -3.53
N CYS A 166 7.90 -19.43 -3.73
CA CYS A 166 7.77 -18.31 -2.78
C CYS A 166 6.98 -18.68 -1.52
N PHE A 167 6.34 -19.85 -1.46
CA PHE A 167 5.50 -20.29 -0.34
C PHE A 167 6.24 -21.31 0.52
N ALA A 168 7.31 -20.91 1.13
CA ALA A 168 8.11 -21.77 1.99
C ALA A 168 8.56 -21.03 3.24
N ALA A 169 8.81 -21.78 4.31
CA ALA A 169 9.34 -21.25 5.55
C ALA A 169 10.66 -20.48 5.30
N GLY A 170 10.75 -19.28 5.84
CA GLY A 170 11.89 -18.38 5.67
C GLY A 170 11.73 -17.38 4.51
N ALA A 171 10.65 -17.44 3.72
CA ALA A 171 10.35 -16.38 2.77
C ALA A 171 9.94 -15.09 3.51
N VAL A 172 10.48 -13.97 3.07
CA VAL A 172 10.18 -12.62 3.57
C VAL A 172 9.73 -11.78 2.38
N TYR A 173 8.64 -11.07 2.56
CA TYR A 173 8.06 -10.21 1.53
C TYR A 173 8.16 -8.76 1.99
N SER A 174 8.85 -7.92 1.23
CA SER A 174 8.95 -6.49 1.48
C SER A 174 8.15 -5.72 0.44
N PHE A 175 7.18 -4.95 0.90
CA PHE A 175 6.40 -4.03 0.07
C PHE A 175 6.96 -2.62 0.21
N THR A 176 7.13 -1.93 -0.90
CA THR A 176 7.52 -0.52 -0.95
C THR A 176 6.66 0.23 -1.94
N ALA A 177 6.31 1.47 -1.65
CA ALA A 177 5.65 2.37 -2.59
C ALA A 177 5.98 3.82 -2.27
N ASN A 178 6.00 4.69 -3.30
CA ASN A 178 6.04 6.13 -3.10
C ASN A 178 4.63 6.66 -2.89
N SER A 179 4.43 7.63 -2.01
CA SER A 179 3.15 8.30 -1.90
C SER A 179 3.18 9.70 -2.52
N LEU A 180 2.07 10.06 -3.16
CA LEU A 180 1.74 11.44 -3.54
C LEU A 180 0.51 11.85 -2.75
N LEU A 181 0.58 12.98 -2.08
CA LEU A 181 -0.56 13.56 -1.37
C LEU A 181 -1.24 14.58 -2.26
N SER A 182 -2.53 14.39 -2.52
CA SER A 182 -3.36 15.41 -3.15
C SER A 182 -3.82 16.39 -2.08
N VAL A 183 -3.35 17.62 -2.14
CA VAL A 183 -3.61 18.67 -1.14
C VAL A 183 -4.38 19.83 -1.75
N LYS A 184 -5.14 20.56 -0.95
CA LYS A 184 -5.84 21.78 -1.38
C LYS A 184 -4.83 22.80 -1.88
N ALA A 185 -5.04 23.35 -3.07
CA ALA A 185 -4.15 24.34 -3.68
C ALA A 185 -3.93 25.58 -2.79
N SER A 186 -4.97 26.01 -2.07
CA SER A 186 -4.91 27.13 -1.11
C SER A 186 -3.91 26.88 0.03
N SER A 187 -3.69 25.62 0.40
CA SER A 187 -2.75 25.25 1.47
C SER A 187 -1.29 25.35 1.01
N VAL A 188 -1.02 25.09 -0.27
CA VAL A 188 0.31 25.25 -0.87
C VAL A 188 0.65 26.72 -1.02
N THR A 189 -0.29 27.54 -1.49
CA THR A 189 -0.09 28.99 -1.65
C THR A 189 0.08 29.72 -0.31
N SER A 190 -0.47 29.17 0.78
CA SER A 190 -0.26 29.70 2.14
C SER A 190 1.09 29.32 2.76
N GLY A 191 1.93 28.57 2.05
CA GLY A 191 3.24 28.11 2.52
C GLY A 191 3.18 26.95 3.52
N LEU A 192 2.01 26.29 3.67
CA LEU A 192 1.86 25.16 4.56
C LEU A 192 2.69 23.95 4.08
N PHE A 193 2.76 23.75 2.76
CA PHE A 193 3.66 22.81 2.12
C PHE A 193 4.75 23.62 1.42
N GLY A 194 5.93 23.73 2.04
CA GLY A 194 7.05 24.47 1.50
C GLY A 194 7.49 23.93 0.13
N THR A 195 8.15 24.80 -0.64
CA THR A 195 8.72 24.44 -1.95
C THR A 195 10.00 23.60 -1.83
N GLU A 196 10.48 23.35 -0.63
CA GLU A 196 11.65 22.52 -0.35
C GLU A 196 11.12 21.20 0.23
N GLY A 197 11.34 20.13 -0.53
CA GLY A 197 10.75 18.81 -0.30
C GLY A 197 10.98 18.23 1.10
N PHE A 198 10.05 17.37 1.50
CA PHE A 198 10.17 16.48 2.64
C PHE A 198 11.30 15.47 2.41
#